data_3c4b194be6d1d723fc9297a1d309e7b3
#
_entry.id   3c4b194be6d1d723fc9297a1d309e7b3
#
_cell.length_a   1.000
_cell.length_b   1.000
_cell.length_c   1.000
_cell.angle_alpha   90.00
_cell.angle_beta   90.00
_cell.angle_gamma   90.00
#
_symmetry.space_group_name_H-M   'P 1'
#
loop_
_entity.id
_entity.type
_entity.pdbx_description
1 polymer ?
#
loop_
_entity_poly.entity_id
_entity_poly.type
_entity_poly.pdbx_seq_one_letter_code
_entity_poly.pdbx_strand_id
1 'polypeptide(L)'
;MVVSILDKTSQIKKIDKTDMLSFLENVAYHYKKAEKISENILINFHKPSNIILGGMGGSAIAGEIFKDWAKEKIDIPVEVVRDYYLPNYSSEESLVLILSYSGNTEESLSAFLHSLKKGCMTFCISSGGNLIEYSKKTATPYLCIPTGMPPRVALPYLLTPLLIAIKKSGLIKGIKDELAEANKILAQLSKANSCKTLTNANYCKKLALELNGKIPAIYGFGIFASVAHRYKQQFNENSKIPSKFEVFSELNHNEIVGWEQKSKFSKYYSIIFLRDKNEPYQIKSRIEMTKNLLPSDLKTFEIWSQGSSDLAKILSTICLGDFTSVYHAILNKIDPTPVKTINQLKEKLGKLHTKEKILRELEQYSK
;
A
#
# COMPACT_ATOMS: atom_id res chain seq x y z
N MET A 1 -19.96 -8.79 31.25
CA MET A 1 -19.10 -8.74 30.03
C MET A 1 -17.89 -7.86 30.33
N VAL A 2 -16.68 -8.37 30.17
CA VAL A 2 -15.45 -7.54 30.30
C VAL A 2 -15.44 -6.56 29.15
N VAL A 3 -15.45 -5.26 29.43
CA VAL A 3 -15.40 -4.20 28.41
C VAL A 3 -14.05 -4.29 27.70
N SER A 4 -14.06 -4.46 26.38
CA SER A 4 -12.84 -4.53 25.58
C SER A 4 -12.00 -3.26 25.76
N ILE A 5 -10.66 -3.40 25.75
CA ILE A 5 -9.74 -2.26 25.73
C ILE A 5 -10.01 -1.36 24.50
N LEU A 6 -10.51 -1.94 23.41
CA LEU A 6 -10.87 -1.25 22.18
C LEU A 6 -12.10 -0.33 22.33
N ASP A 7 -12.87 -0.46 23.41
CA ASP A 7 -14.03 0.41 23.70
C ASP A 7 -13.69 1.55 24.67
N LYS A 8 -12.45 1.59 25.15
CA LYS A 8 -11.95 2.61 26.07
C LYS A 8 -11.05 3.60 25.32
N THR A 9 -11.62 4.69 24.79
CA THR A 9 -10.85 5.71 24.03
C THR A 9 -9.64 6.25 24.77
N SER A 10 -9.71 6.38 26.10
CA SER A 10 -8.56 6.80 26.92
C SER A 10 -7.43 5.76 26.91
N GLN A 11 -7.73 4.48 26.85
CA GLN A 11 -6.72 3.41 26.75
C GLN A 11 -6.13 3.35 25.34
N ILE A 12 -6.97 3.50 24.32
CA ILE A 12 -6.53 3.60 22.92
C ILE A 12 -5.47 4.71 22.79
N LYS A 13 -5.77 5.93 23.26
CA LYS A 13 -4.84 7.08 23.21
C LYS A 13 -3.54 6.87 23.99
N LYS A 14 -3.56 6.10 25.08
CA LYS A 14 -2.33 5.77 25.83
C LYS A 14 -1.40 4.84 25.05
N ILE A 15 -1.94 4.01 24.14
CA ILE A 15 -1.18 3.04 23.37
C ILE A 15 -0.78 3.65 22.02
N ASP A 16 -1.74 4.21 21.29
CA ASP A 16 -1.54 4.91 20.01
C ASP A 16 -1.07 6.35 20.24
N LYS A 17 0.21 6.49 20.59
CA LYS A 17 0.79 7.77 21.05
C LYS A 17 0.86 8.84 19.95
N THR A 18 0.94 8.43 18.71
CA THR A 18 1.04 9.33 17.54
C THR A 18 -0.27 9.47 16.80
N ASP A 19 -1.35 8.95 17.40
CA ASP A 19 -2.73 9.05 16.89
C ASP A 19 -2.87 8.50 15.46
N MET A 20 -2.33 7.29 15.24
CA MET A 20 -2.42 6.58 13.96
C MET A 20 -3.87 6.41 13.51
N LEU A 21 -4.79 6.15 14.48
CA LEU A 21 -6.22 6.05 14.18
C LEU A 21 -6.79 7.33 13.60
N SER A 22 -6.33 8.51 14.02
CA SER A 22 -6.80 9.78 13.47
C SER A 22 -6.50 9.91 11.98
N PHE A 23 -5.35 9.40 11.50
CA PHE A 23 -5.08 9.36 10.06
C PHE A 23 -6.09 8.49 9.32
N LEU A 24 -6.44 7.32 9.89
CA LEU A 24 -7.40 6.41 9.27
C LEU A 24 -8.83 6.96 9.32
N GLU A 25 -9.21 7.59 10.41
CA GLU A 25 -10.53 8.25 10.57
C GLU A 25 -10.71 9.40 9.60
N ASN A 26 -9.61 10.06 9.19
CA ASN A 26 -9.61 11.17 8.24
C ASN A 26 -9.15 10.77 6.82
N VAL A 27 -9.12 9.48 6.48
CA VAL A 27 -8.57 9.00 5.21
C VAL A 27 -9.24 9.63 3.98
N ALA A 28 -10.55 9.83 4.00
CA ALA A 28 -11.27 10.48 2.91
C ALA A 28 -10.84 11.96 2.72
N TYR A 29 -10.58 12.68 3.80
CA TYR A 29 -10.02 14.03 3.74
C TYR A 29 -8.62 14.01 3.11
N HIS A 30 -7.78 13.04 3.47
CA HIS A 30 -6.44 12.91 2.90
C HIS A 30 -6.46 12.65 1.39
N TYR A 31 -7.37 11.80 0.89
CA TYR A 31 -7.55 11.59 -0.56
C TYR A 31 -8.00 12.87 -1.28
N LYS A 32 -8.99 13.59 -0.75
CA LYS A 32 -9.42 14.89 -1.32
C LYS A 32 -8.29 15.93 -1.34
N LYS A 33 -7.52 16.00 -0.26
CA LYS A 33 -6.36 16.90 -0.18
C LYS A 33 -5.28 16.52 -1.18
N ALA A 34 -5.01 15.23 -1.35
CA ALA A 34 -4.07 14.71 -2.34
C ALA A 34 -4.52 15.03 -3.77
N GLU A 35 -5.82 14.92 -4.07
CA GLU A 35 -6.39 15.30 -5.36
C GLU A 35 -6.14 16.79 -5.64
N LYS A 36 -6.46 17.68 -4.69
CA LYS A 36 -6.25 19.13 -4.83
C LYS A 36 -4.78 19.49 -5.08
N ILE A 37 -3.85 18.88 -4.35
CA ILE A 37 -2.40 19.12 -4.54
C ILE A 37 -1.97 18.66 -5.93
N SER A 38 -2.54 17.57 -6.42
CA SER A 38 -2.18 16.96 -7.71
C SER A 38 -2.68 17.76 -8.92
N GLU A 39 -3.60 18.71 -8.73
CA GLU A 39 -4.03 19.61 -9.81
C GLU A 39 -2.86 20.41 -10.40
N ASN A 40 -1.83 20.70 -9.60
CA ASN A 40 -0.65 21.46 -9.99
C ASN A 40 0.43 20.62 -10.72
N ILE A 41 0.19 19.32 -10.94
CA ILE A 41 1.14 18.50 -11.70
C ILE A 41 1.22 19.02 -13.13
N LEU A 42 2.42 19.44 -13.53
CA LEU A 42 2.76 19.84 -14.89
C LEU A 42 3.70 18.78 -15.47
N ILE A 43 3.18 18.02 -16.42
CA ILE A 43 3.96 17.03 -17.20
C ILE A 43 3.64 17.22 -18.67
N ASN A 44 4.68 17.12 -19.48
CA ASN A 44 4.57 17.14 -20.94
C ASN A 44 5.43 16.00 -21.48
N PHE A 45 4.92 14.78 -21.37
CA PHE A 45 5.59 13.58 -21.86
C PHE A 45 4.94 13.12 -23.17
N HIS A 46 5.72 12.63 -24.10
CA HIS A 46 5.18 11.89 -25.24
C HIS A 46 4.61 10.54 -24.77
N LYS A 47 3.90 9.85 -25.65
CA LYS A 47 3.29 8.54 -25.29
C LYS A 47 4.40 7.54 -24.99
N PRO A 48 4.47 7.00 -23.76
CA PRO A 48 5.51 6.04 -23.38
C PRO A 48 5.25 4.65 -23.99
N SER A 49 6.31 3.86 -24.14
CA SER A 49 6.24 2.45 -24.49
C SER A 49 5.97 1.56 -23.27
N ASN A 50 6.33 2.01 -22.08
CA ASN A 50 6.10 1.33 -20.81
C ASN A 50 6.11 2.32 -19.63
N ILE A 51 5.60 1.88 -18.48
CA ILE A 51 5.61 2.63 -17.22
C ILE A 51 6.41 1.85 -16.18
N ILE A 52 7.37 2.50 -15.54
CA ILE A 52 8.19 1.93 -14.47
C ILE A 52 7.98 2.73 -13.19
N LEU A 53 7.59 2.06 -12.10
CA LEU A 53 7.29 2.65 -10.81
C LEU A 53 8.40 2.27 -9.83
N GLY A 54 9.30 3.19 -9.51
CA GLY A 54 10.40 2.97 -8.57
C GLY A 54 10.01 3.39 -7.14
N GLY A 55 10.20 2.51 -6.16
CA GLY A 55 9.93 2.84 -4.76
C GLY A 55 10.09 1.64 -3.81
N MET A 56 10.05 1.92 -2.50
CA MET A 56 10.18 0.90 -1.45
C MET A 56 9.04 0.98 -0.43
N GLY A 57 8.70 -0.16 0.20
CA GLY A 57 7.71 -0.23 1.29
C GLY A 57 6.37 0.44 0.95
N GLY A 58 5.96 1.43 1.76
CA GLY A 58 4.72 2.19 1.56
C GLY A 58 4.66 2.97 0.25
N SER A 59 5.81 3.31 -0.35
CA SER A 59 5.87 3.95 -1.66
C SER A 59 5.70 2.93 -2.79
N ALA A 60 6.34 1.78 -2.70
CA ALA A 60 6.20 0.72 -3.70
C ALA A 60 4.78 0.14 -3.75
N ILE A 61 4.11 0.01 -2.59
CA ILE A 61 2.74 -0.52 -2.58
C ILE A 61 1.75 0.39 -3.31
N ALA A 62 1.97 1.71 -3.33
CA ALA A 62 1.18 2.62 -4.17
C ALA A 62 1.34 2.28 -5.67
N GLY A 63 2.56 1.94 -6.08
CA GLY A 63 2.86 1.47 -7.44
C GLY A 63 2.19 0.12 -7.77
N GLU A 64 2.18 -0.84 -6.84
CA GLU A 64 1.49 -2.12 -7.05
C GLU A 64 -0.01 -1.96 -7.15
N ILE A 65 -0.61 -1.15 -6.28
CA ILE A 65 -2.03 -0.83 -6.34
C ILE A 65 -2.37 -0.19 -7.69
N PHE A 66 -1.56 0.74 -8.14
CA PHE A 66 -1.71 1.32 -9.47
C PHE A 66 -1.60 0.26 -10.58
N LYS A 67 -0.59 -0.60 -10.54
CA LYS A 67 -0.37 -1.67 -11.53
C LYS A 67 -1.58 -2.61 -11.62
N ASP A 68 -2.09 -3.07 -10.48
CA ASP A 68 -3.25 -3.96 -10.44
C ASP A 68 -4.52 -3.27 -10.95
N TRP A 69 -4.75 -2.01 -10.54
CA TRP A 69 -5.88 -1.21 -11.00
C TRP A 69 -5.80 -0.87 -12.49
N ALA A 70 -4.59 -0.63 -13.01
CA ALA A 70 -4.36 -0.21 -14.39
C ALA A 70 -4.37 -1.39 -15.40
N LYS A 71 -4.27 -2.62 -14.93
CA LYS A 71 -4.05 -3.82 -15.75
C LYS A 71 -5.01 -3.97 -16.93
N GLU A 72 -6.27 -3.62 -16.73
CA GLU A 72 -7.30 -3.69 -17.78
C GLU A 72 -7.66 -2.31 -18.38
N LYS A 73 -6.87 -1.28 -18.04
CA LYS A 73 -7.15 0.11 -18.42
C LYS A 73 -6.03 0.74 -19.28
N ILE A 74 -4.84 0.15 -19.27
CA ILE A 74 -3.65 0.64 -19.99
C ILE A 74 -3.12 -0.46 -20.88
N ASP A 75 -2.85 -0.14 -22.15
CA ASP A 75 -2.38 -1.08 -23.17
C ASP A 75 -0.85 -1.25 -23.19
N ILE A 76 -0.11 -0.59 -22.30
CA ILE A 76 1.35 -0.67 -22.21
C ILE A 76 1.78 -1.33 -20.90
N PRO A 77 2.95 -2.01 -20.85
CA PRO A 77 3.45 -2.65 -19.66
C PRO A 77 3.64 -1.68 -18.50
N VAL A 78 3.25 -2.12 -17.29
CA VAL A 78 3.51 -1.43 -16.02
C VAL A 78 4.33 -2.33 -15.13
N GLU A 79 5.50 -1.87 -14.69
CA GLU A 79 6.40 -2.60 -13.80
C GLU A 79 6.68 -1.82 -12.52
N VAL A 80 6.79 -2.54 -11.39
CA VAL A 80 7.16 -1.96 -10.09
C VAL A 80 8.54 -2.46 -9.70
N VAL A 81 9.47 -1.53 -9.58
CA VAL A 81 10.87 -1.80 -9.23
C VAL A 81 11.09 -1.51 -7.74
N ARG A 82 11.56 -2.54 -7.03
CA ARG A 82 11.95 -2.49 -5.62
C ARG A 82 13.43 -2.82 -5.47
N ASP A 83 14.24 -2.19 -6.27
CA ASP A 83 15.68 -2.45 -6.34
C ASP A 83 16.43 -1.15 -6.65
N TYR A 84 17.74 -1.23 -6.63
CA TYR A 84 18.65 -0.13 -6.96
C TYR A 84 18.66 0.21 -8.46
N TYR A 85 18.31 -0.74 -9.32
CA TYR A 85 18.48 -0.63 -10.76
C TYR A 85 17.16 -0.73 -11.50
N LEU A 86 17.00 0.13 -12.52
CA LEU A 86 15.91 -0.02 -13.47
C LEU A 86 16.17 -1.21 -14.41
N PRO A 87 15.12 -1.83 -14.95
CA PRO A 87 15.26 -2.87 -15.97
C PRO A 87 16.12 -2.44 -17.16
N ASN A 88 16.81 -3.37 -17.78
CA ASN A 88 17.70 -3.06 -18.91
C ASN A 88 16.97 -2.47 -20.12
N TYR A 89 15.69 -2.81 -20.32
CA TYR A 89 14.86 -2.27 -21.40
C TYR A 89 14.44 -0.81 -21.19
N SER A 90 14.71 -0.21 -20.03
CA SER A 90 14.39 1.21 -19.79
C SER A 90 15.16 2.11 -20.74
N SER A 91 14.48 3.07 -21.36
CA SER A 91 15.00 3.97 -22.37
C SER A 91 14.31 5.34 -22.31
N GLU A 92 14.61 6.23 -23.23
CA GLU A 92 13.92 7.52 -23.42
C GLU A 92 12.41 7.39 -23.66
N GLU A 93 11.97 6.22 -24.18
CA GLU A 93 10.56 5.88 -24.37
C GLU A 93 9.86 5.38 -23.08
N SER A 94 10.60 5.24 -21.98
CA SER A 94 10.04 4.77 -20.70
C SER A 94 9.57 5.93 -19.85
N LEU A 95 8.37 5.84 -19.29
CA LEU A 95 7.89 6.74 -18.24
C LEU A 95 8.24 6.18 -16.87
N VAL A 96 9.17 6.81 -16.19
CA VAL A 96 9.65 6.40 -14.86
C VAL A 96 9.06 7.32 -13.79
N LEU A 97 8.29 6.75 -12.85
CA LEU A 97 7.72 7.48 -11.73
C LEU A 97 8.40 7.03 -10.45
N ILE A 98 9.18 7.93 -9.84
CA ILE A 98 9.91 7.65 -8.60
C ILE A 98 9.08 8.10 -7.40
N LEU A 99 8.70 7.13 -6.58
CA LEU A 99 7.90 7.33 -5.39
C LEU A 99 8.77 7.13 -4.15
N SER A 100 8.96 8.17 -3.34
CA SER A 100 9.68 8.06 -2.08
C SER A 100 9.14 9.06 -1.07
N TYR A 101 8.35 8.58 -0.09
CA TYR A 101 7.79 9.50 0.91
C TYR A 101 8.86 10.34 1.59
N SER A 102 9.95 9.74 2.07
CA SER A 102 11.06 10.47 2.73
C SER A 102 11.97 11.22 1.75
N GLY A 103 11.98 10.83 0.48
CA GLY A 103 12.94 11.32 -0.51
C GLY A 103 14.40 10.93 -0.27
N ASN A 104 14.66 10.04 0.69
CA ASN A 104 16.00 9.67 1.14
C ASN A 104 16.30 8.16 1.06
N THR A 105 15.40 7.39 0.44
CA THR A 105 15.57 5.94 0.27
C THR A 105 16.64 5.67 -0.78
N GLU A 106 17.66 4.88 -0.46
CA GLU A 106 18.80 4.63 -1.35
C GLU A 106 18.37 4.06 -2.69
N GLU A 107 17.51 3.02 -2.67
CA GLU A 107 16.99 2.37 -3.87
C GLU A 107 16.23 3.35 -4.76
N SER A 108 15.40 4.22 -4.17
CA SER A 108 14.66 5.23 -4.94
C SER A 108 15.58 6.29 -5.55
N LEU A 109 16.64 6.69 -4.83
CA LEU A 109 17.65 7.64 -5.37
C LEU A 109 18.48 6.98 -6.46
N SER A 110 18.83 5.70 -6.32
CA SER A 110 19.53 4.94 -7.36
C SER A 110 18.67 4.76 -8.60
N ALA A 111 17.38 4.38 -8.44
CA ALA A 111 16.45 4.28 -9.56
C ALA A 111 16.27 5.63 -10.28
N PHE A 112 16.24 6.75 -9.53
CA PHE A 112 16.20 8.10 -10.08
C PHE A 112 17.48 8.41 -10.90
N LEU A 113 18.66 8.14 -10.35
CA LEU A 113 19.93 8.30 -11.07
C LEU A 113 19.95 7.45 -12.35
N HIS A 114 19.49 6.20 -12.28
CA HIS A 114 19.38 5.33 -13.46
C HIS A 114 18.42 5.88 -14.52
N SER A 115 17.32 6.47 -14.11
CA SER A 115 16.37 7.09 -15.06
C SER A 115 17.00 8.26 -15.80
N LEU A 116 17.80 9.07 -15.11
CA LEU A 116 18.57 10.17 -15.75
C LEU A 116 19.62 9.64 -16.71
N LYS A 117 20.41 8.63 -16.31
CA LYS A 117 21.44 8.01 -17.14
C LYS A 117 20.89 7.43 -18.45
N LYS A 118 19.66 6.91 -18.41
CA LYS A 118 18.97 6.31 -19.56
C LYS A 118 18.10 7.29 -20.35
N GLY A 119 18.07 8.57 -19.96
CA GLY A 119 17.26 9.61 -20.63
C GLY A 119 15.76 9.40 -20.50
N CYS A 120 15.29 8.63 -19.49
CA CYS A 120 13.87 8.31 -19.33
C CYS A 120 13.03 9.57 -19.05
N MET A 121 11.78 9.58 -19.49
CA MET A 121 10.78 10.53 -19.02
C MET A 121 10.53 10.28 -17.54
N THR A 122 10.99 11.18 -16.67
CA THR A 122 10.97 10.93 -15.22
C THR A 122 10.09 11.93 -14.49
N PHE A 123 9.28 11.45 -13.53
CA PHE A 123 8.49 12.25 -12.62
C PHE A 123 8.65 11.74 -11.18
N CYS A 124 8.87 12.66 -10.24
CA CYS A 124 9.13 12.31 -8.84
C CYS A 124 7.99 12.75 -7.92
N ILE A 125 7.62 11.88 -6.95
CA ILE A 125 6.64 12.20 -5.89
C ILE A 125 7.29 11.94 -4.54
N SER A 126 7.43 13.00 -3.72
CA SER A 126 8.07 12.92 -2.41
C SER A 126 7.60 14.01 -1.46
N SER A 127 7.78 13.81 -0.16
CA SER A 127 7.54 14.89 0.82
C SER A 127 8.76 15.81 1.01
N GLY A 128 9.88 15.53 0.36
CA GLY A 128 11.12 16.31 0.49
C GLY A 128 12.37 15.47 0.25
N GLY A 129 13.42 15.76 1.02
CA GLY A 129 14.69 15.03 0.97
C GLY A 129 15.47 15.22 -0.33
N ASN A 130 16.52 14.39 -0.49
CA ASN A 130 17.42 14.47 -1.64
C ASN A 130 16.68 14.27 -2.99
N LEU A 131 15.61 13.47 -3.01
CA LEU A 131 14.86 13.25 -4.26
C LEU A 131 14.29 14.57 -4.80
N ILE A 132 13.67 15.40 -3.96
CA ILE A 132 13.16 16.72 -4.39
C ILE A 132 14.31 17.70 -4.69
N GLU A 133 15.36 17.69 -3.88
CA GLU A 133 16.55 18.54 -4.11
C GLU A 133 17.14 18.27 -5.48
N TYR A 134 17.45 17.01 -5.80
CA TYR A 134 18.04 16.64 -7.07
C TYR A 134 17.05 16.72 -8.24
N SER A 135 15.77 16.50 -8.03
CA SER A 135 14.77 16.80 -9.08
C SER A 135 14.81 18.26 -9.51
N LYS A 136 14.98 19.21 -8.54
CA LYS A 136 15.17 20.63 -8.87
C LYS A 136 16.46 20.88 -9.64
N LYS A 137 17.60 20.35 -9.17
CA LYS A 137 18.92 20.52 -9.80
C LYS A 137 18.97 19.97 -11.21
N THR A 138 18.28 18.87 -11.49
CA THR A 138 18.25 18.21 -12.80
C THR A 138 17.09 18.67 -13.70
N ALA A 139 16.29 19.65 -13.26
CA ALA A 139 15.07 20.10 -13.92
C ALA A 139 14.06 18.96 -14.18
N THR A 140 14.08 17.89 -13.37
CA THR A 140 13.11 16.79 -13.44
C THR A 140 11.78 17.22 -12.83
N PRO A 141 10.63 17.03 -13.51
CA PRO A 141 9.32 17.32 -12.96
C PRO A 141 9.07 16.54 -11.64
N TYR A 142 8.46 17.18 -10.67
CA TYR A 142 8.19 16.58 -9.37
C TYR A 142 6.92 17.15 -8.71
N LEU A 143 6.40 16.41 -7.72
CA LEU A 143 5.36 16.89 -6.81
C LEU A 143 5.81 16.74 -5.36
N CYS A 144 5.75 17.85 -4.60
CA CYS A 144 5.91 17.80 -3.15
C CYS A 144 4.58 17.46 -2.48
N ILE A 145 4.59 16.43 -1.61
CA ILE A 145 3.47 16.00 -0.81
C ILE A 145 3.67 16.34 0.67
N PRO A 146 2.61 16.38 1.51
CA PRO A 146 2.73 16.72 2.92
C PRO A 146 3.69 15.82 3.71
N THR A 147 4.43 16.42 4.64
CA THR A 147 5.31 15.76 5.61
C THR A 147 4.56 15.36 6.90
N GLY A 148 5.26 14.73 7.85
CA GLY A 148 4.79 14.51 9.22
C GLY A 148 3.96 13.25 9.44
N MET A 149 3.84 12.38 8.45
CA MET A 149 3.10 11.11 8.53
C MET A 149 4.04 9.91 8.51
N PRO A 150 3.69 8.80 9.17
CA PRO A 150 4.32 7.52 8.88
C PRO A 150 4.13 7.15 7.40
N PRO A 151 5.17 6.65 6.69
CA PRO A 151 5.09 6.39 5.24
C PRO A 151 3.92 5.50 4.83
N ARG A 152 3.53 4.53 5.66
CA ARG A 152 2.43 3.59 5.37
C ARG A 152 1.03 4.19 5.40
N VAL A 153 0.83 5.34 6.06
CA VAL A 153 -0.45 6.07 6.01
C VAL A 153 -0.46 7.19 4.95
N ALA A 154 0.69 7.45 4.33
CA ALA A 154 0.79 8.43 3.25
C ALA A 154 0.28 7.92 1.90
N LEU A 155 -0.33 6.73 1.83
CA LEU A 155 -0.88 6.15 0.61
C LEU A 155 -1.74 7.12 -0.21
N PRO A 156 -2.67 7.92 0.38
CA PRO A 156 -3.44 8.91 -0.37
C PRO A 156 -2.57 9.87 -1.18
N TYR A 157 -1.45 10.31 -0.59
CA TYR A 157 -0.54 11.29 -1.18
C TYR A 157 0.49 10.69 -2.15
N LEU A 158 0.61 9.37 -2.21
CA LEU A 158 1.45 8.66 -3.18
C LEU A 158 0.62 8.15 -4.35
N LEU A 159 -0.53 7.53 -4.06
CA LEU A 159 -1.39 6.93 -5.09
C LEU A 159 -2.16 7.98 -5.91
N THR A 160 -2.79 8.96 -5.27
CA THR A 160 -3.60 9.94 -6.00
C THR A 160 -2.79 10.78 -6.98
N PRO A 161 -1.60 11.34 -6.60
CA PRO A 161 -0.76 12.02 -7.59
C PRO A 161 -0.28 11.13 -8.73
N LEU A 162 0.02 9.86 -8.44
CA LEU A 162 0.38 8.88 -9.47
C LEU A 162 -0.76 8.71 -10.48
N LEU A 163 -2.00 8.47 -10.01
CA LEU A 163 -3.19 8.36 -10.85
C LEU A 163 -3.40 9.62 -11.71
N ILE A 164 -3.26 10.80 -11.12
CA ILE A 164 -3.47 12.08 -11.81
C ILE A 164 -2.34 12.36 -12.82
N ALA A 165 -1.09 12.01 -12.52
CA ALA A 165 0.02 12.13 -13.46
C ALA A 165 -0.25 11.28 -14.72
N ILE A 166 -0.67 10.02 -14.54
CA ILE A 166 -1.01 9.12 -15.65
C ILE A 166 -2.23 9.63 -16.44
N LYS A 167 -3.24 10.19 -15.76
CA LYS A 167 -4.36 10.85 -16.43
C LYS A 167 -3.89 12.03 -17.30
N LYS A 168 -2.99 12.87 -16.75
CA LYS A 168 -2.47 14.06 -17.47
C LYS A 168 -1.59 13.70 -18.65
N SER A 169 -0.93 12.53 -18.63
CA SER A 169 -0.23 12.00 -19.82
C SER A 169 -1.16 11.37 -20.87
N GLY A 170 -2.48 11.45 -20.68
CA GLY A 170 -3.46 11.00 -21.66
C GLY A 170 -3.69 9.48 -21.73
N LEU A 171 -3.04 8.70 -20.86
CA LEU A 171 -3.08 7.25 -20.88
C LEU A 171 -4.37 6.67 -20.29
N ILE A 172 -5.06 7.40 -19.41
CA ILE A 172 -6.29 6.94 -18.75
C ILE A 172 -7.34 8.06 -18.65
N LYS A 173 -8.62 7.67 -18.69
CA LYS A 173 -9.79 8.53 -18.45
C LYS A 173 -10.58 8.03 -17.23
N GLY A 174 -11.55 8.80 -16.75
CA GLY A 174 -12.51 8.36 -15.71
C GLY A 174 -12.02 8.35 -14.26
N ILE A 175 -10.76 8.66 -13.97
CA ILE A 175 -10.17 8.62 -12.63
C ILE A 175 -10.94 9.47 -11.60
N LYS A 176 -11.48 10.63 -12.01
CA LYS A 176 -12.19 11.53 -11.07
C LYS A 176 -13.44 10.90 -10.49
N ASP A 177 -14.20 10.18 -11.30
CA ASP A 177 -15.44 9.54 -10.87
C ASP A 177 -15.15 8.37 -9.93
N GLU A 178 -14.14 7.56 -10.24
CA GLU A 178 -13.68 6.48 -9.35
C GLU A 178 -13.16 7.02 -8.00
N LEU A 179 -12.39 8.13 -8.00
CA LEU A 179 -11.93 8.79 -6.76
C LEU A 179 -13.10 9.37 -5.96
N ALA A 180 -14.09 9.97 -6.62
CA ALA A 180 -15.26 10.53 -5.94
C ALA A 180 -16.10 9.42 -5.26
N GLU A 181 -16.34 8.29 -5.95
CA GLU A 181 -17.00 7.12 -5.37
C GLU A 181 -16.21 6.56 -4.19
N ALA A 182 -14.92 6.33 -4.37
CA ALA A 182 -14.04 5.82 -3.33
C ALA A 182 -14.05 6.73 -2.08
N ASN A 183 -13.94 8.04 -2.26
CA ASN A 183 -13.99 9.00 -1.16
C ASN A 183 -15.30 8.96 -0.36
N LYS A 184 -16.43 8.79 -1.04
CA LYS A 184 -17.73 8.64 -0.37
C LYS A 184 -17.76 7.39 0.52
N ILE A 185 -17.26 6.27 -0.01
CA ILE A 185 -17.21 4.99 0.72
C ILE A 185 -16.22 5.06 1.88
N LEU A 186 -15.03 5.63 1.66
CA LEU A 186 -14.03 5.81 2.70
C LEU A 186 -14.56 6.65 3.87
N ALA A 187 -15.32 7.72 3.61
CA ALA A 187 -15.93 8.53 4.66
C ALA A 187 -16.95 7.74 5.50
N GLN A 188 -17.72 6.84 4.86
CA GLN A 188 -18.66 5.96 5.56
C GLN A 188 -17.92 4.91 6.40
N LEU A 189 -16.92 4.25 5.82
CA LEU A 189 -16.14 3.21 6.49
C LEU A 189 -15.33 3.76 7.66
N SER A 190 -14.68 4.92 7.51
CA SER A 190 -13.91 5.54 8.59
C SER A 190 -14.82 5.88 9.79
N LYS A 191 -16.02 6.42 9.51
CA LYS A 191 -17.00 6.69 10.57
C LYS A 191 -17.47 5.41 11.26
N ALA A 192 -17.81 4.37 10.50
CA ALA A 192 -18.30 3.10 11.04
C ALA A 192 -17.23 2.36 11.86
N ASN A 193 -15.95 2.52 11.50
CA ASN A 193 -14.83 1.86 12.16
C ASN A 193 -13.99 2.80 13.05
N SER A 194 -14.51 3.98 13.41
CA SER A 194 -13.81 4.93 14.26
C SER A 194 -13.58 4.39 15.69
N CYS A 195 -12.63 4.97 16.39
CA CYS A 195 -12.33 4.58 17.79
C CYS A 195 -13.53 4.76 18.74
N LYS A 196 -14.45 5.65 18.40
CA LYS A 196 -15.68 5.93 19.17
C LYS A 196 -16.77 4.87 18.96
N THR A 197 -16.75 4.14 17.86
CA THR A 197 -17.72 3.08 17.55
C THR A 197 -17.42 1.86 18.41
N LEU A 198 -18.39 1.40 19.20
CA LEU A 198 -18.23 0.25 20.08
C LEU A 198 -17.93 -1.03 19.30
N THR A 199 -17.24 -1.96 19.92
CA THR A 199 -16.79 -3.22 19.29
C THR A 199 -17.94 -4.00 18.67
N ASN A 200 -19.11 -4.02 19.29
CA ASN A 200 -20.27 -4.75 18.76
C ASN A 200 -20.84 -4.18 17.44
N ALA A 201 -20.53 -2.92 17.10
CA ALA A 201 -20.92 -2.25 15.86
C ALA A 201 -19.74 -1.99 14.93
N ASN A 202 -18.48 -2.23 15.37
CA ASN A 202 -17.28 -1.94 14.64
C ASN A 202 -16.68 -3.22 14.03
N TYR A 203 -16.74 -3.35 12.72
CA TYR A 203 -16.26 -4.54 12.02
C TYR A 203 -14.76 -4.79 12.25
N CYS A 204 -13.94 -3.75 12.16
CA CYS A 204 -12.47 -3.89 12.28
C CYS A 204 -12.03 -4.25 13.71
N LYS A 205 -12.74 -3.75 14.75
CA LYS A 205 -12.49 -4.16 16.13
C LYS A 205 -12.84 -5.63 16.36
N LYS A 206 -13.98 -6.09 15.79
CA LYS A 206 -14.38 -7.50 15.87
C LYS A 206 -13.34 -8.39 15.21
N LEU A 207 -12.95 -8.05 13.98
CA LEU A 207 -11.94 -8.82 13.24
C LEU A 207 -10.60 -8.85 13.97
N ALA A 208 -10.17 -7.73 14.55
CA ALA A 208 -8.95 -7.67 15.36
C ALA A 208 -8.99 -8.61 16.58
N LEU A 209 -10.16 -8.73 17.25
CA LEU A 209 -10.37 -9.69 18.36
C LEU A 209 -10.28 -11.14 17.87
N GLU A 210 -10.90 -11.45 16.74
CA GLU A 210 -10.89 -12.81 16.17
C GLU A 210 -9.49 -13.24 15.69
N LEU A 211 -8.67 -12.29 15.23
CA LEU A 211 -7.29 -12.52 14.80
C LEU A 211 -6.29 -12.57 15.97
N ASN A 212 -6.72 -12.29 17.19
CA ASN A 212 -5.82 -12.22 18.34
C ASN A 212 -5.14 -13.57 18.61
N GLY A 213 -3.80 -13.54 18.74
CA GLY A 213 -2.98 -14.75 18.91
C GLY A 213 -2.81 -15.58 17.64
N LYS A 214 -3.18 -15.05 16.47
CA LYS A 214 -3.06 -15.71 15.17
C LYS A 214 -2.10 -14.97 14.24
N ILE A 215 -1.54 -15.68 13.30
CA ILE A 215 -0.76 -15.14 12.17
C ILE A 215 -1.71 -15.00 10.99
N PRO A 216 -2.03 -13.78 10.54
CA PRO A 216 -2.89 -13.57 9.38
C PRO A 216 -2.22 -14.02 8.09
N ALA A 217 -2.89 -14.86 7.30
CA ALA A 217 -2.58 -15.17 5.92
C ALA A 217 -3.67 -14.54 5.05
N ILE A 218 -3.29 -13.65 4.13
CA ILE A 218 -4.23 -12.88 3.34
C ILE A 218 -4.24 -13.38 1.90
N TYR A 219 -5.40 -13.81 1.41
CA TYR A 219 -5.56 -14.36 0.08
C TYR A 219 -6.36 -13.39 -0.80
N GLY A 220 -5.68 -12.88 -1.83
CA GLY A 220 -6.26 -11.94 -2.80
C GLY A 220 -6.39 -12.56 -4.19
N PHE A 221 -6.94 -11.77 -5.12
CA PHE A 221 -6.99 -12.09 -6.55
C PHE A 221 -7.09 -10.79 -7.37
N GLY A 222 -6.67 -10.81 -8.63
CA GLY A 222 -6.84 -9.68 -9.55
C GLY A 222 -6.40 -8.37 -8.92
N ILE A 223 -7.32 -7.39 -8.86
CA ILE A 223 -7.08 -6.07 -8.26
C ILE A 223 -6.81 -6.11 -6.75
N PHE A 224 -7.04 -7.22 -6.08
CA PHE A 224 -6.79 -7.40 -4.65
C PHE A 224 -5.42 -8.06 -4.36
N ALA A 225 -4.58 -8.32 -5.37
CA ALA A 225 -3.25 -8.88 -5.15
C ALA A 225 -2.37 -7.92 -4.33
N SER A 226 -2.28 -6.66 -4.75
CA SER A 226 -1.56 -5.62 -4.02
C SER A 226 -2.24 -5.27 -2.68
N VAL A 227 -3.55 -5.40 -2.58
CA VAL A 227 -4.28 -5.20 -1.32
C VAL A 227 -3.87 -6.27 -0.30
N ALA A 228 -3.81 -7.54 -0.70
CA ALA A 228 -3.35 -8.63 0.16
C ALA A 228 -1.91 -8.41 0.62
N HIS A 229 -1.02 -7.98 -0.29
CA HIS A 229 0.35 -7.60 0.05
C HIS A 229 0.40 -6.43 1.05
N ARG A 230 -0.45 -5.40 0.87
CA ARG A 230 -0.54 -4.29 1.81
C ARG A 230 -1.00 -4.74 3.20
N TYR A 231 -2.00 -5.62 3.30
CA TYR A 231 -2.43 -6.17 4.59
C TYR A 231 -1.27 -6.81 5.35
N LYS A 232 -0.49 -7.66 4.66
CA LYS A 232 0.72 -8.27 5.23
C LYS A 232 1.67 -7.21 5.75
N GLN A 233 1.94 -6.14 4.99
CA GLN A 233 2.81 -5.05 5.43
C GLN A 233 2.23 -4.33 6.66
N GLN A 234 0.93 -4.04 6.67
CA GLN A 234 0.26 -3.35 7.78
C GLN A 234 0.28 -4.18 9.07
N PHE A 235 0.02 -5.47 9.02
CA PHE A 235 0.17 -6.33 10.20
C PHE A 235 1.62 -6.40 10.70
N ASN A 236 2.60 -6.51 9.80
CA ASN A 236 3.99 -6.49 10.17
C ASN A 236 4.39 -5.18 10.85
N GLU A 237 4.01 -4.03 10.26
CA GLU A 237 4.45 -2.72 10.72
C GLU A 237 3.62 -2.16 11.88
N ASN A 238 2.30 -2.34 11.89
CA ASN A 238 1.43 -1.84 12.96
C ASN A 238 1.39 -2.82 14.13
N SER A 239 1.07 -4.08 13.87
CA SER A 239 0.84 -5.10 14.91
C SER A 239 2.10 -5.81 15.39
N LYS A 240 3.23 -5.65 14.69
CA LYS A 240 4.53 -6.30 14.98
C LYS A 240 4.44 -7.83 14.98
N ILE A 241 3.56 -8.38 14.14
CA ILE A 241 3.41 -9.82 13.96
C ILE A 241 3.81 -10.24 12.56
N PRO A 242 4.40 -11.44 12.36
CA PRO A 242 4.54 -12.02 11.05
C PRO A 242 3.18 -12.13 10.37
N SER A 243 3.15 -11.93 9.07
CA SER A 243 1.97 -12.12 8.23
C SER A 243 2.39 -12.54 6.84
N LYS A 244 1.56 -13.25 6.10
CA LYS A 244 1.83 -13.65 4.72
C LYS A 244 0.66 -13.25 3.82
N PHE A 245 0.91 -13.24 2.53
CA PHE A 245 -0.14 -13.07 1.52
C PHE A 245 0.10 -14.02 0.35
N GLU A 246 -0.98 -14.40 -0.31
CA GLU A 246 -0.96 -15.22 -1.52
C GLU A 246 -2.04 -14.75 -2.49
N VAL A 247 -1.93 -15.18 -3.75
CA VAL A 247 -2.82 -14.71 -4.81
C VAL A 247 -3.43 -15.91 -5.57
N PHE A 248 -4.76 -15.90 -5.73
CA PHE A 248 -5.44 -16.80 -6.67
C PHE A 248 -5.08 -16.37 -8.11
N SER A 249 -4.86 -17.27 -9.04
CA SER A 249 -5.02 -18.75 -8.93
C SER A 249 -3.77 -19.48 -8.44
N GLU A 250 -2.61 -18.80 -8.37
CA GLU A 250 -1.29 -19.38 -8.07
C GLU A 250 -1.27 -20.18 -6.77
N LEU A 251 -1.90 -19.66 -5.70
CA LEU A 251 -1.91 -20.33 -4.41
C LEU A 251 -2.53 -21.74 -4.44
N ASN A 252 -3.36 -22.06 -5.44
CA ASN A 252 -3.93 -23.39 -5.61
C ASN A 252 -2.95 -24.41 -6.23
N HIS A 253 -1.75 -23.97 -6.64
CA HIS A 253 -0.71 -24.83 -7.21
C HIS A 253 0.42 -25.11 -6.23
N ASN A 254 0.47 -24.45 -5.07
CA ASN A 254 1.54 -24.58 -4.08
C ASN A 254 1.06 -24.38 -2.64
N GLU A 255 0.55 -23.22 -2.28
CA GLU A 255 0.18 -22.84 -0.91
C GLU A 255 -0.84 -23.80 -0.27
N ILE A 256 -1.83 -24.26 -1.05
CA ILE A 256 -2.90 -25.16 -0.58
C ILE A 256 -2.33 -26.47 -0.05
N VAL A 257 -1.24 -26.97 -0.61
CA VAL A 257 -0.56 -28.21 -0.19
C VAL A 257 0.00 -28.09 1.24
N GLY A 258 0.41 -26.88 1.64
CA GLY A 258 0.89 -26.60 2.99
C GLY A 258 -0.18 -26.82 4.09
N TRP A 259 -1.45 -26.92 3.71
CA TRP A 259 -2.59 -27.16 4.61
C TRP A 259 -3.10 -28.61 4.60
N GLU A 260 -2.55 -29.52 3.78
CA GLU A 260 -3.03 -30.90 3.64
C GLU A 260 -2.95 -31.70 4.94
N GLN A 261 -1.89 -31.53 5.70
CA GLN A 261 -1.79 -32.17 7.00
C GLN A 261 -2.56 -31.32 8.02
N LYS A 262 -3.41 -31.96 8.85
CA LYS A 262 -3.92 -31.36 10.09
C LYS A 262 -2.70 -30.92 10.91
N SER A 263 -2.14 -29.84 10.46
CA SER A 263 -0.79 -29.47 10.87
C SER A 263 -0.86 -28.89 12.26
N LYS A 264 0.18 -29.14 13.03
CA LYS A 264 0.43 -28.43 14.30
C LYS A 264 0.40 -26.91 14.12
N PHE A 265 0.42 -26.44 12.88
CA PHE A 265 0.50 -25.01 12.53
C PHE A 265 -0.86 -24.35 12.27
N SER A 266 -1.92 -25.09 11.87
CA SER A 266 -3.26 -24.53 11.58
C SER A 266 -3.79 -23.69 12.73
N LYS A 267 -3.56 -24.12 13.97
CA LYS A 267 -3.97 -23.40 15.18
C LYS A 267 -3.30 -22.02 15.36
N TYR A 268 -2.20 -21.75 14.69
CA TYR A 268 -1.49 -20.47 14.78
C TYR A 268 -1.89 -19.48 13.68
N TYR A 269 -2.58 -19.95 12.64
CA TYR A 269 -2.98 -19.12 11.51
C TYR A 269 -4.46 -18.78 11.51
N SER A 270 -4.78 -17.71 10.78
CA SER A 270 -6.12 -17.42 10.30
C SER A 270 -6.03 -16.93 8.86
N ILE A 271 -6.93 -17.36 8.00
CA ILE A 271 -6.94 -16.93 6.59
C ILE A 271 -8.00 -15.84 6.41
N ILE A 272 -7.62 -14.77 5.72
CA ILE A 272 -8.50 -13.69 5.32
C ILE A 272 -8.62 -13.74 3.80
N PHE A 273 -9.79 -14.08 3.29
CA PHE A 273 -10.12 -14.01 1.87
C PHE A 273 -10.61 -12.60 1.52
N LEU A 274 -9.98 -11.96 0.54
CA LEU A 274 -10.49 -10.71 -0.04
C LEU A 274 -11.48 -11.07 -1.13
N ARG A 275 -12.71 -10.53 -1.04
CA ARG A 275 -13.84 -10.93 -1.88
C ARG A 275 -14.44 -9.72 -2.60
N ASP A 276 -15.07 -10.00 -3.73
CA ASP A 276 -15.92 -9.04 -4.46
C ASP A 276 -17.23 -9.70 -4.89
N LYS A 277 -18.33 -8.94 -4.89
CA LYS A 277 -19.62 -9.46 -5.33
C LYS A 277 -19.64 -9.85 -6.80
N ASN A 278 -18.80 -9.19 -7.59
CA ASN A 278 -18.66 -9.40 -9.03
C ASN A 278 -17.36 -10.17 -9.37
N GLU A 279 -16.81 -10.94 -8.44
CA GLU A 279 -15.62 -11.78 -8.72
C GLU A 279 -15.89 -12.77 -9.85
N PRO A 280 -14.91 -13.04 -10.75
CA PRO A 280 -15.07 -14.00 -11.83
C PRO A 280 -15.48 -15.36 -11.29
N TYR A 281 -16.37 -16.06 -12.02
CA TYR A 281 -16.88 -17.37 -11.60
C TYR A 281 -15.77 -18.37 -11.27
N GLN A 282 -14.69 -18.39 -12.06
CA GLN A 282 -13.54 -19.27 -11.84
C GLN A 282 -12.83 -18.96 -10.50
N ILE A 283 -12.69 -17.69 -10.15
CA ILE A 283 -12.10 -17.27 -8.88
C ILE A 283 -13.02 -17.60 -7.72
N LYS A 284 -14.31 -17.29 -7.84
CA LYS A 284 -15.32 -17.67 -6.85
C LYS A 284 -15.27 -19.14 -6.53
N SER A 285 -15.30 -19.98 -7.58
CA SER A 285 -15.25 -21.43 -7.43
C SER A 285 -13.96 -21.90 -6.75
N ARG A 286 -12.81 -21.32 -7.12
CA ARG A 286 -11.52 -21.62 -6.46
C ARG A 286 -11.53 -21.27 -4.99
N ILE A 287 -12.05 -20.11 -4.62
CA ILE A 287 -12.13 -19.67 -3.22
C ILE A 287 -13.01 -20.66 -2.42
N GLU A 288 -14.21 -20.97 -2.90
CA GLU A 288 -15.11 -21.90 -2.20
C GLU A 288 -14.53 -23.32 -2.07
N MET A 289 -13.91 -23.84 -3.15
CA MET A 289 -13.24 -25.15 -3.10
C MET A 289 -12.04 -25.10 -2.13
N THR A 290 -11.25 -24.04 -2.16
CA THR A 290 -10.12 -23.87 -1.22
C THR A 290 -10.63 -23.91 0.22
N LYS A 291 -11.67 -23.13 0.56
CA LYS A 291 -12.27 -23.11 1.91
C LYS A 291 -12.69 -24.52 2.36
N ASN A 292 -13.27 -25.33 1.47
CA ASN A 292 -13.71 -26.68 1.78
C ASN A 292 -12.55 -27.67 2.00
N LEU A 293 -11.37 -27.39 1.41
CA LEU A 293 -10.17 -28.21 1.56
C LEU A 293 -9.31 -27.85 2.76
N LEU A 294 -9.53 -26.66 3.36
CA LEU A 294 -8.77 -26.23 4.52
C LEU A 294 -9.14 -27.06 5.77
N PRO A 295 -8.19 -27.24 6.72
CA PRO A 295 -8.48 -27.88 8.00
C PRO A 295 -9.63 -27.18 8.74
N SER A 296 -10.52 -27.96 9.36
CA SER A 296 -11.72 -27.45 10.06
C SER A 296 -11.42 -26.59 11.28
N ASP A 297 -10.23 -26.70 11.86
CA ASP A 297 -9.73 -25.91 12.98
C ASP A 297 -9.05 -24.61 12.56
N LEU A 298 -8.83 -24.40 11.26
CA LEU A 298 -8.26 -23.18 10.70
C LEU A 298 -9.36 -22.13 10.54
N LYS A 299 -9.28 -21.05 11.31
CA LYS A 299 -10.24 -19.96 11.21
C LYS A 299 -10.10 -19.22 9.88
N THR A 300 -11.20 -19.00 9.20
CA THR A 300 -11.27 -18.23 7.97
C THR A 300 -12.22 -17.04 8.10
N PHE A 301 -11.87 -15.95 7.44
CA PHE A 301 -12.66 -14.70 7.38
C PHE A 301 -12.78 -14.24 5.94
N GLU A 302 -13.85 -13.54 5.63
CA GLU A 302 -14.06 -12.90 4.33
C GLU A 302 -14.20 -11.39 4.50
N ILE A 303 -13.46 -10.63 3.71
CA ILE A 303 -13.60 -9.18 3.62
C ILE A 303 -14.14 -8.84 2.25
N TRP A 304 -15.37 -8.34 2.23
CA TRP A 304 -16.06 -7.96 1.01
C TRP A 304 -15.78 -6.51 0.65
N SER A 305 -15.32 -6.28 -0.57
CA SER A 305 -15.11 -4.94 -1.13
C SER A 305 -16.42 -4.14 -1.22
N GLN A 306 -16.30 -2.83 -1.20
CA GLN A 306 -17.44 -1.91 -1.36
C GLN A 306 -17.18 -0.95 -2.51
N GLY A 307 -18.24 -0.65 -3.25
CA GLY A 307 -18.23 0.21 -4.42
C GLY A 307 -18.42 -0.55 -5.73
N SER A 308 -18.54 0.19 -6.81
CA SER A 308 -18.74 -0.32 -8.16
C SER A 308 -17.44 -0.24 -8.98
N SER A 309 -16.69 0.86 -8.86
CA SER A 309 -15.42 1.04 -9.53
C SER A 309 -14.28 0.25 -8.84
N ASP A 310 -13.27 -0.11 -9.63
CA ASP A 310 -12.14 -0.89 -9.11
C ASP A 310 -11.38 -0.12 -8.02
N LEU A 311 -11.22 1.20 -8.19
CA LEU A 311 -10.54 2.01 -7.19
C LEU A 311 -11.34 2.08 -5.88
N ALA A 312 -12.68 2.16 -5.93
CA ALA A 312 -13.52 2.11 -4.74
C ALA A 312 -13.43 0.76 -4.03
N LYS A 313 -13.43 -0.34 -4.78
CA LYS A 313 -13.25 -1.70 -4.24
C LYS A 313 -11.88 -1.88 -3.58
N ILE A 314 -10.82 -1.46 -4.24
CA ILE A 314 -9.46 -1.51 -3.70
C ILE A 314 -9.36 -0.70 -2.40
N LEU A 315 -9.77 0.57 -2.43
CA LEU A 315 -9.59 1.49 -1.30
C LEU A 315 -10.50 1.15 -0.12
N SER A 316 -11.72 0.67 -0.35
CA SER A 316 -12.60 0.20 0.71
C SER A 316 -11.99 -1.00 1.45
N THR A 317 -11.44 -1.95 0.70
CA THR A 317 -10.78 -3.14 1.27
C THR A 317 -9.52 -2.75 2.04
N ILE A 318 -8.69 -1.86 1.50
CA ILE A 318 -7.50 -1.31 2.20
C ILE A 318 -7.90 -0.65 3.53
N CYS A 319 -8.94 0.18 3.53
CA CYS A 319 -9.41 0.87 4.72
C CYS A 319 -9.72 -0.11 5.86
N LEU A 320 -10.43 -1.19 5.57
CA LEU A 320 -10.75 -2.22 6.57
C LEU A 320 -9.50 -2.90 7.13
N GLY A 321 -8.52 -3.21 6.30
CA GLY A 321 -7.26 -3.82 6.74
C GLY A 321 -6.39 -2.89 7.57
N ASP A 322 -6.29 -1.63 7.15
CA ASP A 322 -5.53 -0.62 7.86
C ASP A 322 -6.08 -0.44 9.30
N PHE A 323 -7.39 -0.25 9.46
CA PHE A 323 -8.04 -0.18 10.78
C PHE A 323 -7.84 -1.46 11.58
N THR A 324 -8.06 -2.63 10.98
CA THR A 324 -7.93 -3.92 11.67
C THR A 324 -6.53 -4.11 12.24
N SER A 325 -5.49 -3.80 11.47
CA SER A 325 -4.11 -3.93 11.91
C SER A 325 -3.75 -2.99 13.07
N VAL A 326 -4.29 -1.77 13.09
CA VAL A 326 -4.09 -0.81 14.19
C VAL A 326 -4.86 -1.25 15.43
N TYR A 327 -6.13 -1.69 15.30
CA TYR A 327 -6.86 -2.23 16.44
C TYR A 327 -6.23 -3.51 17.00
N HIS A 328 -5.69 -4.37 16.16
CA HIS A 328 -4.94 -5.55 16.59
C HIS A 328 -3.67 -5.16 17.38
N ALA A 329 -2.95 -4.11 16.96
CA ALA A 329 -1.81 -3.58 17.71
C ALA A 329 -2.25 -3.07 19.10
N ILE A 330 -3.30 -2.25 19.16
CA ILE A 330 -3.83 -1.68 20.40
C ILE A 330 -4.33 -2.79 21.35
N LEU A 331 -5.01 -3.82 20.83
CA LEU A 331 -5.47 -4.98 21.60
C LEU A 331 -4.30 -5.66 22.31
N ASN A 332 -3.15 -5.76 21.65
CA ASN A 332 -1.93 -6.34 22.17
C ASN A 332 -1.03 -5.32 22.90
N LYS A 333 -1.55 -4.12 23.22
CA LYS A 333 -0.83 -3.03 23.90
C LYS A 333 0.45 -2.59 23.19
N ILE A 334 0.47 -2.68 21.86
CA ILE A 334 1.58 -2.31 20.99
C ILE A 334 1.27 -0.93 20.38
N ASP A 335 2.20 0.03 20.53
CA ASP A 335 2.13 1.28 19.77
C ASP A 335 2.30 0.97 18.28
N PRO A 336 1.30 1.27 17.43
CA PRO A 336 1.38 0.92 16.01
C PRO A 336 2.50 1.66 15.28
N THR A 337 2.89 2.85 15.71
CA THR A 337 3.73 3.76 14.90
C THR A 337 5.21 3.41 14.83
N PRO A 338 5.94 3.13 15.92
CA PRO A 338 7.39 2.94 15.86
C PRO A 338 7.81 1.71 15.02
N VAL A 339 8.87 1.86 14.24
CA VAL A 339 9.49 0.79 13.43
C VAL A 339 10.98 0.68 13.75
N LYS A 340 11.29 0.36 15.00
CA LYS A 340 12.65 0.38 15.57
C LYS A 340 13.67 -0.40 14.75
N THR A 341 13.31 -1.62 14.32
CA THR A 341 14.19 -2.51 13.55
C THR A 341 14.56 -1.90 12.19
N ILE A 342 13.60 -1.25 11.50
CA ILE A 342 13.88 -0.58 10.23
C ILE A 342 14.85 0.60 10.46
N ASN A 343 14.66 1.38 11.54
CA ASN A 343 15.55 2.50 11.86
C ASN A 343 16.97 2.02 12.15
N GLN A 344 17.12 0.97 12.97
CA GLN A 344 18.44 0.36 13.24
C GLN A 344 19.12 -0.18 11.97
N LEU A 345 18.36 -0.81 11.07
CA LEU A 345 18.89 -1.26 9.79
C LEU A 345 19.41 -0.08 8.95
N LYS A 346 18.63 1.00 8.84
CA LYS A 346 19.03 2.21 8.10
C LYS A 346 20.30 2.85 8.67
N GLU A 347 20.44 2.90 9.99
CA GLU A 347 21.67 3.39 10.65
C GLU A 347 22.90 2.55 10.28
N LYS A 348 22.73 1.21 10.25
CA LYS A 348 23.83 0.30 9.86
C LYS A 348 24.17 0.43 8.37
N LEU A 349 23.16 0.51 7.49
CA LEU A 349 23.36 0.69 6.05
C LEU A 349 24.04 2.04 5.74
N GLY A 350 23.72 3.10 6.48
CA GLY A 350 24.35 4.42 6.33
C GLY A 350 25.88 4.37 6.47
N LYS A 351 26.44 3.40 7.20
CA LYS A 351 27.89 3.22 7.33
C LYS A 351 28.56 2.66 6.07
N LEU A 352 27.78 2.18 5.10
CA LEU A 352 28.32 1.66 3.83
C LEU A 352 28.56 2.77 2.80
N HIS A 353 28.12 3.99 3.08
CA HIS A 353 28.28 5.17 2.21
C HIS A 353 27.71 5.01 0.78
N THR A 354 26.79 4.07 0.58
CA THR A 354 26.16 3.83 -0.72
C THR A 354 25.36 5.06 -1.18
N LYS A 355 24.61 5.65 -0.27
CA LYS A 355 23.83 6.87 -0.56
C LYS A 355 24.73 8.03 -0.98
N GLU A 356 25.84 8.26 -0.32
CA GLU A 356 26.79 9.32 -0.65
C GLU A 356 27.40 9.13 -2.05
N LYS A 357 27.67 7.88 -2.46
CA LYS A 357 28.10 7.58 -3.82
C LYS A 357 27.05 7.95 -4.86
N ILE A 358 25.78 7.55 -4.63
CA ILE A 358 24.65 7.89 -5.49
C ILE A 358 24.50 9.42 -5.61
N LEU A 359 24.59 10.15 -4.48
CA LEU A 359 24.45 11.60 -4.46
C LEU A 359 25.59 12.30 -5.23
N ARG A 360 26.84 11.81 -5.12
CA ARG A 360 27.98 12.32 -5.92
C ARG A 360 27.75 12.14 -7.42
N GLU A 361 27.18 11.01 -7.81
CA GLU A 361 26.85 10.77 -9.23
C GLU A 361 25.68 11.66 -9.69
N LEU A 362 24.64 11.86 -8.86
CA LEU A 362 23.54 12.76 -9.16
C LEU A 362 24.01 14.21 -9.34
N GLU A 363 25.05 14.65 -8.62
CA GLU A 363 25.61 16.01 -8.77
C GLU A 363 26.16 16.26 -10.19
N GLN A 364 26.62 15.22 -10.91
CA GLN A 364 27.10 15.34 -12.29
C GLN A 364 25.98 15.68 -13.29
N TYR A 365 24.71 15.44 -12.91
CA TYR A 365 23.52 15.77 -13.72
C TYR A 365 22.88 17.10 -13.31
N SER A 366 23.45 17.79 -12.31
CA SER A 366 22.96 19.12 -11.89
C SER A 366 23.21 20.15 -12.98
N LYS A 367 22.21 20.96 -13.26
CA LYS A 367 22.25 22.04 -14.28
C LYS A 367 22.45 23.39 -13.61
#